data_2293e20b16779af9fc34a5702e18de99
#
_entry.id   2293e20b16779af9fc34a5702e18de99
#
_cell.length_a   1.000
_cell.length_b   1.000
_cell.length_c   1.000
_cell.angle_alpha   90.00
_cell.angle_beta   90.00
_cell.angle_gamma   90.00
#
_symmetry.space_group_name_H-M   'P 1'
#
loop_
_entity.id
_entity.type
_entity.pdbx_description
1 polymer ?
#
loop_
_entity_poly.entity_id
_entity_poly.type
_entity_poly.pdbx_seq_one_letter_code
_entity_poly.pdbx_strand_id
1 'polypeptide(L)'
;FDTYIDYYNIDLDRNIWIKGMLRTPMALKLFCDIYKNSKVGSLSKNSVVITKLFQKKINSIEIVYRKAGKETDSQGMVMTTLVMVANMLTDKMELSYDEIYSACKEPIKSHLEDILKFVEEEGFIYSRQSQKDVFSIPETKYSWGMQPAFDYLMARKLFDAIKENKTIEAKYTNGIYQMLSLIAIEEDKKLISEYSNISLSDETTFDLICYALANTSVEIASVYRDYVKELMNYSSEEFREIFDRIIMPTSNVPDHPLGSILLDEFLRGFEKPAQRDIWWSIPTYLIDSNDSYWRCYTEIDTSNIKLSNDDNYLGLPLILVWRLSSVDNDVRKECRLKLTEWGINNSEQFFNLCTYCADINDEQIIEDVFSVAYGIALGQNVQDKYLISLSDWIMDNVFSDEGLVRYENVVVRYYCTGIVKMAIYKRVYDIDVENKIIPPYTYQASIMPACEEAFDAGRMSGYDPIDYDLARYVLCDQFDCFFRPDHKTNSYSEKTEKLIDEYRR
;
A
#
# COMPACT_ATOMS: atom_id res chain seq x y z
N PHE A 1 -15.40 11.19 -2.21
CA PHE A 1 -14.65 12.07 -1.30
C PHE A 1 -14.96 13.54 -1.62
N ASP A 2 -14.58 14.03 -2.79
CA ASP A 2 -14.71 15.46 -3.17
C ASP A 2 -16.15 15.96 -3.07
N THR A 3 -17.14 15.18 -3.55
CA THR A 3 -18.56 15.49 -3.41
C THR A 3 -19.02 15.69 -1.97
N TYR A 4 -18.45 14.90 -1.02
CA TYR A 4 -18.74 15.07 0.41
C TYR A 4 -18.12 16.34 0.97
N ILE A 5 -16.87 16.61 0.65
CA ILE A 5 -16.15 17.81 1.08
C ILE A 5 -16.87 19.07 0.60
N ASP A 6 -17.30 19.09 -0.66
CA ASP A 6 -18.07 20.20 -1.24
C ASP A 6 -19.43 20.36 -0.57
N TYR A 7 -20.17 19.24 -0.37
CA TYR A 7 -21.49 19.26 0.28
C TYR A 7 -21.44 19.84 1.70
N TYR A 8 -20.40 19.50 2.46
CA TYR A 8 -20.21 20.00 3.82
C TYR A 8 -19.51 21.37 3.87
N ASN A 9 -19.21 21.97 2.70
CA ASN A 9 -18.54 23.27 2.55
C ASN A 9 -17.23 23.34 3.38
N ILE A 10 -16.37 22.35 3.16
CA ILE A 10 -15.08 22.27 3.84
C ILE A 10 -14.00 22.76 2.86
N ASP A 11 -13.33 23.87 3.21
CA ASP A 11 -12.17 24.35 2.47
C ASP A 11 -10.92 23.55 2.92
N LEU A 12 -10.65 22.46 2.20
CA LEU A 12 -9.43 21.66 2.37
C LEU A 12 -8.33 22.26 1.51
N ASP A 13 -7.27 22.71 2.13
CA ASP A 13 -6.01 22.83 1.42
C ASP A 13 -5.69 21.47 0.80
N ARG A 14 -5.48 21.38 -0.53
CA ARG A 14 -5.42 20.13 -1.31
C ARG A 14 -4.30 19.18 -0.85
N ASN A 15 -4.42 18.68 0.36
CA ASN A 15 -3.53 17.67 0.91
C ASN A 15 -4.08 16.28 0.57
N ILE A 16 -3.57 15.71 -0.48
CA ILE A 16 -3.88 14.41 -1.07
C ILE A 16 -3.92 13.27 -0.02
N TRP A 17 -3.09 13.34 1.01
CA TRP A 17 -2.98 12.34 2.06
C TRP A 17 -4.24 12.11 2.90
N ILE A 18 -5.09 13.13 3.07
CA ILE A 18 -6.35 13.01 3.84
C ILE A 18 -7.28 11.98 3.18
N LYS A 19 -7.33 11.96 1.85
CA LYS A 19 -8.12 11.02 1.07
C LYS A 19 -7.69 9.56 1.35
N GLY A 20 -6.38 9.33 1.44
CA GLY A 20 -5.82 8.01 1.78
C GLY A 20 -6.17 7.56 3.19
N MET A 21 -6.31 8.45 4.17
CA MET A 21 -6.65 8.10 5.55
C MET A 21 -8.16 7.96 5.81
N LEU A 22 -9.01 8.69 5.07
CA LEU A 22 -10.47 8.65 5.21
C LEU A 22 -11.12 7.61 4.27
N ARG A 23 -10.57 6.38 4.22
CA ARG A 23 -10.97 5.33 3.29
C ARG A 23 -12.37 4.78 3.53
N THR A 24 -12.84 4.83 4.78
CA THR A 24 -14.15 4.29 5.11
C THR A 24 -15.20 5.39 5.05
N PRO A 25 -16.43 5.10 4.55
CA PRO A 25 -17.52 6.09 4.55
C PRO A 25 -17.78 6.67 5.93
N MET A 26 -17.59 5.89 6.99
CA MET A 26 -17.76 6.33 8.37
C MET A 26 -16.71 7.36 8.79
N ALA A 27 -15.44 7.10 8.53
CA ALA A 27 -14.36 8.05 8.83
C ALA A 27 -14.56 9.36 8.06
N LEU A 28 -14.92 9.28 6.78
CA LEU A 28 -15.24 10.45 5.95
C LEU A 28 -16.43 11.24 6.51
N LYS A 29 -17.51 10.55 6.88
CA LYS A 29 -18.67 11.20 7.48
C LYS A 29 -18.33 11.91 8.79
N LEU A 30 -17.65 11.23 9.71
CA LEU A 30 -17.21 11.83 10.97
C LEU A 30 -16.31 13.05 10.75
N PHE A 31 -15.38 12.95 9.82
CA PHE A 31 -14.54 14.08 9.43
C PHE A 31 -15.36 15.26 8.94
N CYS A 32 -16.29 15.02 8.01
CA CYS A 32 -17.14 16.06 7.45
C CYS A 32 -18.06 16.69 8.51
N ASP A 33 -18.61 15.89 9.41
CA ASP A 33 -19.46 16.40 10.51
C ASP A 33 -18.66 17.29 11.49
N ILE A 34 -17.40 16.95 11.75
CA ILE A 34 -16.52 17.71 12.67
C ILE A 34 -16.08 19.04 12.04
N TYR A 35 -15.76 19.02 10.73
CA TYR A 35 -15.15 20.15 10.04
C TYR A 35 -16.12 20.91 9.12
N LYS A 36 -17.40 20.69 9.23
CA LYS A 36 -18.45 21.39 8.46
C LYS A 36 -18.29 22.89 8.51
N ASN A 37 -18.36 23.54 7.34
CA ASN A 37 -18.22 25.00 7.17
C ASN A 37 -16.92 25.57 7.73
N SER A 38 -15.85 24.81 7.72
CA SER A 38 -14.56 25.27 8.24
C SER A 38 -13.47 25.24 7.16
N LYS A 39 -12.49 26.15 7.32
CA LYS A 39 -11.25 26.08 6.58
C LYS A 39 -10.29 25.17 7.34
N VAL A 40 -10.00 24.04 6.73
CA VAL A 40 -9.06 23.05 7.27
C VAL A 40 -7.70 23.34 6.67
N GLY A 41 -6.91 24.18 7.36
CA GLY A 41 -5.48 24.38 7.04
C GLY A 41 -4.68 23.11 7.30
N SER A 42 -3.36 23.20 7.46
CA SER A 42 -2.49 22.05 7.70
C SER A 42 -2.95 21.21 8.92
N LEU A 43 -3.80 20.22 8.67
CA LEU A 43 -4.09 19.19 9.67
C LEU A 43 -2.82 18.38 9.89
N SER A 44 -2.48 18.14 11.15
CA SER A 44 -1.49 17.10 11.43
C SER A 44 -2.07 15.76 10.96
N LYS A 45 -1.25 14.94 10.31
CA LYS A 45 -1.64 13.58 9.84
C LYS A 45 -2.28 12.73 10.96
N ASN A 46 -2.00 13.07 12.23
CA ASN A 46 -2.57 12.42 13.41
C ASN A 46 -4.04 12.74 13.68
N SER A 47 -4.57 13.80 13.13
CA SER A 47 -5.90 14.28 13.51
C SER A 47 -7.06 13.53 12.85
N VAL A 48 -6.78 12.62 11.90
CA VAL A 48 -7.76 11.85 11.14
C VAL A 48 -7.82 10.36 11.49
N VAL A 49 -7.07 9.92 12.51
CA VAL A 49 -7.23 8.56 13.04
C VAL A 49 -8.64 8.38 13.59
N ILE A 50 -9.30 7.26 13.25
CA ILE A 50 -10.74 7.05 13.52
C ILE A 50 -11.09 7.20 15.01
N THR A 51 -10.24 6.73 15.91
CA THR A 51 -10.45 6.86 17.36
C THR A 51 -10.41 8.31 17.82
N LYS A 52 -9.54 9.13 17.23
CA LYS A 52 -9.48 10.57 17.48
C LYS A 52 -10.67 11.32 16.87
N LEU A 53 -11.17 10.87 15.73
CA LEU A 53 -12.39 11.44 15.16
C LEU A 53 -13.60 11.17 16.06
N PHE A 54 -13.78 9.96 16.58
CA PHE A 54 -14.85 9.67 17.55
C PHE A 54 -14.70 10.52 18.80
N GLN A 55 -13.51 10.60 19.36
CA GLN A 55 -13.27 11.45 20.56
C GLN A 55 -13.61 12.91 20.30
N LYS A 56 -13.16 13.48 19.16
CA LYS A 56 -13.50 14.87 18.79
C LYS A 56 -14.99 15.07 18.59
N LYS A 57 -15.68 14.12 17.95
CA LYS A 57 -17.13 14.19 17.74
C LYS A 57 -17.88 14.19 19.06
N ILE A 58 -17.56 13.28 19.99
CA ILE A 58 -18.18 13.21 21.32
C ILE A 58 -17.87 14.49 22.12
N ASN A 59 -16.63 15.00 22.07
CA ASN A 59 -16.28 16.25 22.70
C ASN A 59 -17.07 17.45 22.10
N SER A 60 -17.35 17.43 20.80
CA SER A 60 -18.16 18.49 20.17
C SER A 60 -19.61 18.47 20.69
N ILE A 61 -20.18 17.30 20.90
CA ILE A 61 -21.50 17.15 21.53
C ILE A 61 -21.49 17.69 22.95
N GLU A 62 -20.48 17.35 23.73
CA GLU A 62 -20.29 17.87 25.10
C GLU A 62 -20.23 19.40 25.11
N ILE A 63 -19.51 20.03 24.19
CA ILE A 63 -19.40 21.50 24.06
C ILE A 63 -20.77 22.11 23.72
N VAL A 64 -21.52 21.53 22.76
CA VAL A 64 -22.84 22.02 22.37
C VAL A 64 -23.81 21.87 23.51
N TYR A 65 -23.82 20.74 24.22
CA TYR A 65 -24.63 20.49 25.40
C TYR A 65 -24.42 21.57 26.48
N ARG A 66 -23.16 21.90 26.79
CA ARG A 66 -22.83 22.95 27.77
C ARG A 66 -23.28 24.33 27.33
N LYS A 67 -23.07 24.69 26.05
CA LYS A 67 -23.50 26.00 25.51
C LYS A 67 -25.02 26.19 25.52
N ALA A 68 -25.78 25.10 25.54
CA ALA A 68 -27.23 25.14 25.67
C ALA A 68 -27.74 25.53 27.07
N GLY A 69 -26.86 26.06 27.94
CA GLY A 69 -27.18 26.48 29.29
C GLY A 69 -27.25 25.35 30.31
N LYS A 70 -26.69 24.20 29.98
CA LYS A 70 -26.59 23.01 30.81
C LYS A 70 -25.21 22.96 31.52
N GLU A 71 -24.65 24.12 31.89
CA GLU A 71 -23.34 24.20 32.57
C GLU A 71 -23.35 23.32 33.82
N THR A 72 -22.46 22.35 33.83
CA THR A 72 -22.17 21.50 34.97
C THR A 72 -20.67 21.54 35.23
N ASP A 73 -20.26 21.46 36.49
CA ASP A 73 -18.85 21.36 36.86
C ASP A 73 -18.19 20.07 36.41
N SER A 74 -18.97 19.11 35.90
CA SER A 74 -18.51 17.80 35.47
C SER A 74 -18.20 17.77 33.98
N GLN A 75 -16.94 17.57 33.62
CA GLN A 75 -16.53 17.30 32.22
C GLN A 75 -16.73 15.83 31.87
N GLY A 76 -17.08 15.55 30.61
CA GLY A 76 -17.15 14.18 30.08
C GLY A 76 -18.43 13.43 30.40
N MET A 77 -19.51 14.14 30.71
CA MET A 77 -20.81 13.51 30.99
C MET A 77 -21.37 12.74 29.79
N VAL A 78 -21.25 13.30 28.60
CA VAL A 78 -21.69 12.65 27.34
C VAL A 78 -20.90 11.37 27.10
N MET A 79 -19.56 11.41 27.20
CA MET A 79 -18.72 10.23 27.05
C MET A 79 -19.09 9.15 28.08
N THR A 80 -19.20 9.52 29.36
CA THR A 80 -19.55 8.58 30.43
C THR A 80 -20.91 7.95 30.22
N THR A 81 -21.90 8.73 29.78
CA THR A 81 -23.24 8.20 29.46
C THR A 81 -23.20 7.24 28.30
N LEU A 82 -22.51 7.58 27.21
CA LEU A 82 -22.38 6.72 26.04
C LEU A 82 -21.67 5.39 26.37
N VAL A 83 -20.57 5.43 27.14
CA VAL A 83 -19.87 4.21 27.58
C VAL A 83 -20.76 3.34 28.47
N MET A 84 -21.53 3.95 29.36
CA MET A 84 -22.49 3.22 30.22
C MET A 84 -23.60 2.55 29.37
N VAL A 85 -24.23 3.30 28.47
CA VAL A 85 -25.26 2.78 27.57
C VAL A 85 -24.71 1.66 26.69
N ALA A 86 -23.51 1.84 26.10
CA ALA A 86 -22.84 0.83 25.31
C ALA A 86 -22.61 -0.46 26.13
N ASN A 87 -22.14 -0.33 27.37
CA ASN A 87 -21.94 -1.47 28.23
C ASN A 87 -23.23 -2.21 28.57
N MET A 88 -24.33 -1.51 28.78
CA MET A 88 -25.64 -2.13 29.06
C MET A 88 -26.22 -2.82 27.80
N LEU A 89 -25.95 -2.29 26.61
CA LEU A 89 -26.36 -2.86 25.32
C LEU A 89 -25.49 -4.05 24.87
N THR A 90 -24.41 -4.37 25.57
CA THR A 90 -23.59 -5.56 25.25
C THR A 90 -24.43 -6.86 25.33
N ASP A 91 -25.32 -6.95 26.33
CA ASP A 91 -26.13 -8.13 26.60
C ASP A 91 -27.59 -7.96 26.14
N LYS A 92 -27.96 -6.78 25.65
CA LYS A 92 -29.33 -6.42 25.25
C LYS A 92 -29.34 -5.70 23.91
N MET A 93 -30.35 -5.92 23.10
CA MET A 93 -30.53 -5.16 21.83
C MET A 93 -31.09 -3.76 22.07
N GLU A 94 -31.85 -3.58 23.14
CA GLU A 94 -32.56 -2.34 23.47
C GLU A 94 -32.63 -2.14 24.97
N LEU A 95 -32.66 -0.86 25.39
CA LEU A 95 -32.83 -0.45 26.79
C LEU A 95 -34.02 0.51 26.87
N SER A 96 -34.76 0.41 27.97
CA SER A 96 -35.77 1.43 28.31
C SER A 96 -35.09 2.65 28.97
N TYR A 97 -35.80 3.79 28.93
CA TYR A 97 -35.36 4.98 29.65
C TYR A 97 -35.14 4.69 31.15
N ASP A 98 -36.05 3.93 31.77
CA ASP A 98 -35.98 3.63 33.20
C ASP A 98 -34.76 2.74 33.55
N GLU A 99 -34.42 1.81 32.67
CA GLU A 99 -33.19 0.99 32.84
C GLU A 99 -31.94 1.88 32.82
N ILE A 100 -31.83 2.78 31.83
CA ILE A 100 -30.70 3.72 31.72
C ILE A 100 -30.69 4.65 32.93
N TYR A 101 -31.83 5.26 33.28
CA TYR A 101 -31.95 6.17 34.41
C TYR A 101 -31.55 5.52 35.74
N SER A 102 -31.96 4.27 35.95
CA SER A 102 -31.63 3.51 37.15
C SER A 102 -30.13 3.20 37.28
N ALA A 103 -29.43 3.06 36.16
CA ALA A 103 -27.98 2.82 36.14
C ALA A 103 -27.15 4.10 36.34
N CYS A 104 -27.74 5.28 36.08
CA CYS A 104 -27.07 6.56 36.21
C CYS A 104 -26.86 6.97 37.65
N LYS A 105 -25.73 7.67 37.87
CA LYS A 105 -25.43 8.39 39.11
C LYS A 105 -25.48 9.90 38.88
N GLU A 106 -25.63 10.69 39.94
CA GLU A 106 -25.46 12.14 39.82
C GLU A 106 -24.03 12.51 39.45
N PRO A 107 -23.80 13.55 38.61
CA PRO A 107 -24.81 14.48 38.08
C PRO A 107 -25.47 14.00 36.75
N ILE A 108 -25.06 12.88 36.15
CA ILE A 108 -25.61 12.40 34.87
C ILE A 108 -27.13 12.18 34.96
N LYS A 109 -27.60 11.65 36.09
CA LYS A 109 -29.00 11.30 36.29
C LYS A 109 -29.95 12.48 36.09
N SER A 110 -29.60 13.66 36.61
CA SER A 110 -30.41 14.88 36.45
C SER A 110 -30.37 15.48 35.04
N HIS A 111 -29.41 15.06 34.20
CA HIS A 111 -29.23 15.56 32.85
C HIS A 111 -29.47 14.51 31.76
N LEU A 112 -29.90 13.29 32.12
CA LEU A 112 -29.95 12.14 31.23
C LEU A 112 -30.81 12.36 29.99
N GLU A 113 -32.02 12.92 30.17
CA GLU A 113 -32.96 13.15 29.05
C GLU A 113 -32.35 14.07 27.99
N ASP A 114 -31.74 15.17 28.44
CA ASP A 114 -31.09 16.11 27.54
C ASP A 114 -29.90 15.46 26.81
N ILE A 115 -29.06 14.71 27.54
CA ILE A 115 -27.90 14.02 26.95
C ILE A 115 -28.36 13.00 25.90
N LEU A 116 -29.37 12.17 26.22
CA LEU A 116 -29.89 11.16 25.28
C LEU A 116 -30.44 11.83 24.00
N LYS A 117 -31.12 12.95 24.15
CA LYS A 117 -31.62 13.72 23.00
C LYS A 117 -30.46 14.20 22.10
N PHE A 118 -29.42 14.81 22.68
CA PHE A 118 -28.27 15.29 21.90
C PHE A 118 -27.52 14.16 21.18
N VAL A 119 -27.31 13.01 21.84
CA VAL A 119 -26.62 11.88 21.22
C VAL A 119 -27.48 11.15 20.18
N GLU A 120 -28.81 11.22 20.31
CA GLU A 120 -29.76 10.73 19.30
C GLU A 120 -29.77 11.63 18.06
N GLU A 121 -29.81 12.96 18.22
CA GLU A 121 -29.71 13.93 17.11
C GLU A 121 -28.42 13.72 16.29
N GLU A 122 -27.34 13.30 16.93
CA GLU A 122 -26.07 12.99 16.28
C GLU A 122 -25.94 11.54 15.78
N GLY A 123 -26.99 10.72 15.98
CA GLY A 123 -27.10 9.37 15.43
C GLY A 123 -26.28 8.30 16.14
N PHE A 124 -25.83 8.55 17.38
CA PHE A 124 -25.18 7.53 18.20
C PHE A 124 -26.13 6.47 18.69
N ILE A 125 -27.35 6.89 19.05
CA ILE A 125 -28.45 6.02 19.48
C ILE A 125 -29.69 6.37 18.68
N TYR A 126 -30.65 5.45 18.65
CA TYR A 126 -32.00 5.64 18.12
C TYR A 126 -33.01 5.35 19.22
N SER A 127 -34.07 6.15 19.28
CA SER A 127 -35.24 5.84 20.07
C SER A 127 -36.40 5.33 19.24
N ARG A 128 -37.16 4.41 19.80
CA ARG A 128 -38.46 4.00 19.25
C ARG A 128 -39.50 3.83 20.33
N GLN A 129 -40.75 4.11 20.01
CA GLN A 129 -41.87 3.76 20.88
C GLN A 129 -42.18 2.26 20.72
N SER A 130 -42.16 1.55 21.85
CA SER A 130 -42.52 0.13 21.92
C SER A 130 -43.70 -0.04 22.86
N GLN A 131 -44.69 -0.80 22.43
CA GLN A 131 -45.90 -1.05 23.18
C GLN A 131 -46.09 -2.57 23.29
N LYS A 132 -46.20 -3.11 24.51
CA LYS A 132 -46.34 -4.56 24.73
C LYS A 132 -47.72 -5.08 24.25
N ASP A 133 -48.73 -4.28 24.45
CA ASP A 133 -50.09 -4.53 24.00
C ASP A 133 -50.84 -3.23 23.80
N VAL A 134 -52.03 -3.28 23.21
CA VAL A 134 -52.88 -2.10 22.86
C VAL A 134 -53.26 -1.26 24.08
N PHE A 135 -53.20 -1.81 25.28
CA PHE A 135 -53.61 -1.16 26.52
C PHE A 135 -52.40 -0.70 27.40
N SER A 136 -51.18 -1.10 27.02
CA SER A 136 -50.00 -0.67 27.74
C SER A 136 -49.54 0.74 27.34
N ILE A 137 -48.95 1.46 28.26
CA ILE A 137 -48.35 2.77 27.98
C ILE A 137 -47.13 2.54 27.05
N PRO A 138 -47.02 3.32 25.95
CA PRO A 138 -45.84 3.23 25.08
C PRO A 138 -44.58 3.56 25.91
N GLU A 139 -43.60 2.70 25.75
CA GLU A 139 -42.30 2.83 26.41
C GLU A 139 -41.23 3.23 25.35
N THR A 140 -40.41 4.23 25.66
CA THR A 140 -39.30 4.59 24.78
C THR A 140 -38.15 3.60 24.96
N LYS A 141 -37.78 2.92 23.88
CA LYS A 141 -36.66 2.00 23.79
C LYS A 141 -35.53 2.64 23.01
N TYR A 142 -34.32 2.52 23.52
CA TYR A 142 -33.11 3.00 22.89
C TYR A 142 -32.26 1.85 22.38
N SER A 143 -31.75 1.96 21.16
CA SER A 143 -30.85 1.03 20.51
C SER A 143 -29.65 1.76 19.95
N TRP A 144 -28.61 1.01 19.60
CA TRP A 144 -27.39 1.61 19.09
C TRP A 144 -27.53 2.02 17.63
N GLY A 145 -27.00 3.19 17.26
CA GLY A 145 -27.12 3.77 15.92
C GLY A 145 -25.97 3.39 14.98
N MET A 146 -24.75 3.29 15.50
CA MET A 146 -23.53 3.08 14.71
C MET A 146 -22.63 2.04 15.36
N GLN A 147 -22.48 0.86 14.75
CA GLN A 147 -21.63 -0.20 15.28
C GLN A 147 -20.18 0.25 15.55
N PRO A 148 -19.47 0.98 14.66
CA PRO A 148 -18.11 1.43 14.94
C PRO A 148 -17.99 2.38 16.14
N ALA A 149 -19.02 3.16 16.44
CA ALA A 149 -19.05 4.01 17.64
C ALA A 149 -19.23 3.17 18.91
N PHE A 150 -20.07 2.13 18.85
CA PHE A 150 -20.20 1.15 19.93
C PHE A 150 -18.86 0.46 20.19
N ASP A 151 -18.20 -0.04 19.14
CA ASP A 151 -16.90 -0.72 19.23
C ASP A 151 -15.85 0.20 19.87
N TYR A 152 -15.80 1.49 19.45
CA TYR A 152 -14.90 2.47 20.03
C TYR A 152 -15.17 2.71 21.54
N LEU A 153 -16.42 2.86 21.93
CA LEU A 153 -16.77 3.14 23.34
C LEU A 153 -16.50 1.95 24.25
N MET A 154 -16.77 0.74 23.76
CA MET A 154 -16.42 -0.49 24.47
C MET A 154 -14.92 -0.67 24.57
N ALA A 155 -14.19 -0.42 23.48
CA ALA A 155 -12.73 -0.44 23.47
C ALA A 155 -12.14 0.57 24.46
N ARG A 156 -12.71 1.78 24.56
CA ARG A 156 -12.29 2.80 25.53
C ARG A 156 -12.44 2.30 26.96
N LYS A 157 -13.58 1.71 27.29
CA LYS A 157 -13.82 1.11 28.62
C LYS A 157 -12.82 -0.02 28.91
N LEU A 158 -12.54 -0.88 27.93
CA LEU A 158 -11.56 -1.95 28.11
C LEU A 158 -10.15 -1.40 28.30
N PHE A 159 -9.79 -0.36 27.58
CA PHE A 159 -8.49 0.29 27.73
C PHE A 159 -8.30 0.91 29.12
N ASP A 160 -9.32 1.57 29.67
CA ASP A 160 -9.30 2.08 31.04
C ASP A 160 -9.18 0.92 32.06
N ALA A 161 -9.87 -0.21 31.83
CA ALA A 161 -9.73 -1.40 32.68
C ALA A 161 -8.32 -2.02 32.61
N ILE A 162 -7.69 -2.04 31.42
CA ILE A 162 -6.29 -2.45 31.25
C ILE A 162 -5.34 -1.58 32.08
N LYS A 163 -5.52 -0.28 32.04
CA LYS A 163 -4.71 0.67 32.85
C LYS A 163 -4.89 0.47 34.34
N GLU A 164 -6.05 0.00 34.76
CA GLU A 164 -6.32 -0.37 36.16
C GLU A 164 -5.81 -1.81 36.49
N ASN A 165 -5.05 -2.46 35.60
CA ASN A 165 -4.54 -3.84 35.74
C ASN A 165 -5.64 -4.90 35.87
N LYS A 166 -6.84 -4.67 35.32
CA LYS A 166 -7.91 -5.67 35.27
C LYS A 166 -7.69 -6.63 34.09
N THR A 167 -7.93 -7.90 34.31
CA THR A 167 -7.86 -8.92 33.25
C THR A 167 -9.06 -8.78 32.30
N ILE A 168 -8.80 -8.80 30.99
CA ILE A 168 -9.80 -8.76 29.93
C ILE A 168 -10.04 -10.17 29.41
N GLU A 169 -11.30 -10.64 29.49
CA GLU A 169 -11.71 -11.92 28.92
C GLU A 169 -11.87 -11.82 27.40
N ALA A 170 -11.49 -12.87 26.67
CA ALA A 170 -11.59 -12.95 25.20
C ALA A 170 -13.04 -13.20 24.73
N LYS A 171 -13.96 -12.29 25.01
CA LYS A 171 -15.40 -12.45 24.71
C LYS A 171 -16.00 -11.35 23.82
N TYR A 172 -15.19 -10.42 23.39
CA TYR A 172 -15.65 -9.26 22.63
C TYR A 172 -15.52 -9.47 21.12
N THR A 173 -16.22 -8.65 20.34
CA THR A 173 -16.15 -8.73 18.88
C THR A 173 -14.80 -8.24 18.36
N ASN A 174 -14.45 -8.67 17.14
CA ASN A 174 -13.21 -8.23 16.50
C ASN A 174 -13.13 -6.70 16.35
N GLY A 175 -14.25 -6.03 16.05
CA GLY A 175 -14.30 -4.56 15.95
C GLY A 175 -13.89 -3.86 17.26
N ILE A 176 -14.32 -4.37 18.40
CA ILE A 176 -13.92 -3.84 19.72
C ILE A 176 -12.41 -4.00 19.94
N TYR A 177 -11.85 -5.18 19.62
CA TYR A 177 -10.41 -5.40 19.76
C TYR A 177 -9.59 -4.58 18.77
N GLN A 178 -10.07 -4.37 17.56
CA GLN A 178 -9.43 -3.48 16.57
C GLN A 178 -9.36 -2.03 17.10
N MET A 179 -10.46 -1.50 17.62
CA MET A 179 -10.48 -0.18 18.23
C MET A 179 -9.59 -0.10 19.48
N LEU A 180 -9.56 -1.18 20.27
CA LEU A 180 -8.70 -1.27 21.47
C LEU A 180 -7.21 -1.24 21.09
N SER A 181 -6.80 -2.02 20.08
CA SER A 181 -5.41 -2.04 19.60
C SER A 181 -4.98 -0.68 19.06
N LEU A 182 -5.90 0.03 18.39
CA LEU A 182 -5.65 1.37 17.86
C LEU A 182 -5.58 2.43 18.96
N ILE A 183 -6.41 2.34 20.01
CA ILE A 183 -6.30 3.23 21.18
C ILE A 183 -4.98 2.99 21.92
N ALA A 184 -4.60 1.73 22.11
CA ALA A 184 -3.38 1.35 22.81
C ALA A 184 -2.12 1.92 22.13
N ILE A 185 -2.01 1.76 20.80
CA ILE A 185 -0.86 2.25 20.04
C ILE A 185 -0.84 3.80 19.97
N GLU A 186 -2.00 4.45 19.87
CA GLU A 186 -2.09 5.91 19.77
C GLU A 186 -1.84 6.63 21.12
N GLU A 187 -2.28 6.06 22.24
CA GLU A 187 -2.17 6.71 23.55
C GLU A 187 -0.93 6.26 24.33
N ASP A 188 -0.65 4.96 24.36
CA ASP A 188 0.46 4.39 25.14
C ASP A 188 1.68 4.07 24.30
N LYS A 189 1.59 4.15 22.98
CA LYS A 189 2.65 3.71 22.05
C LYS A 189 3.06 2.26 22.31
N LYS A 190 2.07 1.38 22.54
CA LYS A 190 2.26 -0.05 22.79
C LYS A 190 1.40 -0.88 21.85
N LEU A 191 1.95 -1.98 21.38
CA LEU A 191 1.18 -2.99 20.68
C LEU A 191 0.31 -3.76 21.68
N ILE A 192 -0.80 -4.32 21.17
CA ILE A 192 -1.73 -5.08 22.03
C ILE A 192 -1.07 -6.30 22.69
N SER A 193 -0.05 -6.88 22.05
CA SER A 193 0.76 -7.99 22.57
C SER A 193 1.60 -7.62 23.81
N GLU A 194 1.84 -6.35 24.08
CA GLU A 194 2.64 -5.89 25.22
C GLU A 194 1.85 -5.81 26.54
N TYR A 195 0.54 -6.07 26.47
CA TYR A 195 -0.33 -6.06 27.66
C TYR A 195 -0.55 -7.48 28.19
N SER A 196 0.02 -7.78 29.35
CA SER A 196 -0.07 -9.11 29.98
C SER A 196 -1.45 -9.47 30.53
N ASN A 197 -2.36 -8.51 30.65
CA ASN A 197 -3.71 -8.68 31.18
C ASN A 197 -4.78 -8.90 30.09
N ILE A 198 -4.35 -9.12 28.83
CA ILE A 198 -5.20 -9.55 27.72
C ILE A 198 -4.69 -10.92 27.26
N SER A 199 -5.60 -11.90 27.15
CA SER A 199 -5.26 -13.21 26.60
C SER A 199 -6.00 -13.42 25.27
N LEU A 200 -5.25 -13.35 24.18
CA LEU A 200 -5.71 -13.57 22.80
C LEU A 200 -4.88 -14.70 22.17
N SER A 201 -5.39 -15.31 21.11
CA SER A 201 -4.59 -16.23 20.29
C SER A 201 -3.50 -15.45 19.54
N ASP A 202 -2.42 -16.13 19.15
CA ASP A 202 -1.33 -15.53 18.39
C ASP A 202 -1.82 -14.96 17.06
N GLU A 203 -2.69 -15.68 16.34
CA GLU A 203 -3.32 -15.25 15.11
C GLU A 203 -4.13 -13.95 15.30
N THR A 204 -5.02 -13.93 16.31
CA THR A 204 -5.79 -12.71 16.61
C THR A 204 -4.90 -11.55 16.98
N THR A 205 -3.85 -11.80 17.77
CA THR A 205 -2.88 -10.79 18.18
C THR A 205 -2.15 -10.19 16.98
N PHE A 206 -1.71 -11.03 16.05
CA PHE A 206 -1.07 -10.58 14.82
C PHE A 206 -2.02 -9.75 13.95
N ASP A 207 -3.27 -10.19 13.77
CA ASP A 207 -4.31 -9.44 13.05
C ASP A 207 -4.51 -8.04 13.62
N LEU A 208 -4.57 -7.93 14.94
CA LEU A 208 -4.76 -6.66 15.64
C LEU A 208 -3.53 -5.74 15.55
N ILE A 209 -2.34 -6.30 15.56
CA ILE A 209 -1.10 -5.55 15.33
C ILE A 209 -1.10 -4.97 13.92
N CYS A 210 -1.38 -5.78 12.90
CA CYS A 210 -1.47 -5.33 11.52
C CYS A 210 -2.52 -4.24 11.35
N TYR A 211 -3.71 -4.42 11.94
CA TYR A 211 -4.78 -3.42 11.91
C TYR A 211 -4.34 -2.09 12.54
N ALA A 212 -3.74 -2.15 13.74
CA ALA A 212 -3.28 -0.95 14.44
C ALA A 212 -2.21 -0.20 13.63
N LEU A 213 -1.20 -0.90 13.12
CA LEU A 213 -0.11 -0.31 12.33
C LEU A 213 -0.58 0.29 11.01
N ALA A 214 -1.57 -0.32 10.36
CA ALA A 214 -2.14 0.19 9.10
C ALA A 214 -3.05 1.42 9.29
N ASN A 215 -3.58 1.66 10.49
CA ASN A 215 -4.58 2.70 10.76
C ASN A 215 -4.12 3.75 11.80
N THR A 216 -2.92 3.60 12.33
CA THR A 216 -2.33 4.57 13.27
C THR A 216 -1.83 5.83 12.57
N SER A 217 -1.48 6.83 13.33
CA SER A 217 -0.87 8.06 12.81
C SER A 217 0.53 7.81 12.25
N VAL A 218 0.91 8.63 11.25
CA VAL A 218 2.22 8.52 10.58
C VAL A 218 3.39 8.61 11.56
N GLU A 219 3.27 9.46 12.60
CA GLU A 219 4.31 9.60 13.61
C GLU A 219 4.47 8.32 14.45
N ILE A 220 3.36 7.69 14.81
CA ILE A 220 3.40 6.40 15.54
C ILE A 220 3.91 5.30 14.62
N ALA A 221 3.41 5.23 13.38
CA ALA A 221 3.86 4.28 12.38
C ALA A 221 5.39 4.34 12.16
N SER A 222 5.99 5.54 12.21
CA SER A 222 7.44 5.73 12.08
C SER A 222 8.23 5.02 13.18
N VAL A 223 7.70 4.94 14.39
CA VAL A 223 8.36 4.27 15.52
C VAL A 223 8.44 2.76 15.30
N TYR A 224 7.45 2.19 14.59
CA TYR A 224 7.37 0.75 14.37
C TYR A 224 7.96 0.29 13.02
N ARG A 225 8.62 1.18 12.29
CA ARG A 225 9.17 0.87 10.97
C ARG A 225 10.15 -0.31 10.99
N ASP A 226 11.10 -0.28 11.90
CA ASP A 226 12.12 -1.35 12.03
C ASP A 226 11.47 -2.66 12.48
N TYR A 227 10.50 -2.62 13.37
CA TYR A 227 9.72 -3.79 13.78
C TYR A 227 9.00 -4.44 12.58
N VAL A 228 8.32 -3.66 11.75
CA VAL A 228 7.64 -4.19 10.54
C VAL A 228 8.67 -4.77 9.57
N LYS A 229 9.83 -4.12 9.41
CA LYS A 229 10.92 -4.63 8.56
C LYS A 229 11.48 -5.96 9.06
N GLU A 230 11.59 -6.16 10.37
CA GLU A 230 11.97 -7.44 10.98
C GLU A 230 10.92 -8.52 10.68
N LEU A 231 9.63 -8.21 10.83
CA LEU A 231 8.55 -9.13 10.49
C LEU A 231 8.59 -9.54 9.00
N MET A 232 8.86 -8.59 8.10
CA MET A 232 9.00 -8.87 6.66
C MET A 232 10.13 -9.85 6.35
N ASN A 233 11.17 -9.91 7.18
CA ASN A 233 12.32 -10.79 6.99
C ASN A 233 12.13 -12.20 7.57
N TYR A 234 11.05 -12.47 8.28
CA TYR A 234 10.87 -13.73 8.98
C TYR A 234 10.57 -14.89 8.02
N SER A 235 9.58 -14.75 7.15
CA SER A 235 9.26 -15.71 6.10
C SER A 235 8.54 -15.04 4.93
N SER A 236 8.47 -15.72 3.79
CA SER A 236 7.73 -15.22 2.63
C SER A 236 6.21 -15.20 2.87
N GLU A 237 5.70 -15.99 3.80
CA GLU A 237 4.28 -15.99 4.19
C GLU A 237 3.96 -14.76 5.02
N GLU A 238 4.73 -14.49 6.08
CA GLU A 238 4.57 -13.27 6.86
C GLU A 238 4.79 -12.02 6.02
N PHE A 239 5.77 -12.03 5.10
CA PHE A 239 5.96 -10.92 4.18
C PHE A 239 4.68 -10.60 3.39
N ARG A 240 3.98 -11.61 2.88
CA ARG A 240 2.73 -11.42 2.13
C ARG A 240 1.61 -10.87 3.00
N GLU A 241 1.46 -11.41 4.20
CA GLU A 241 0.49 -10.90 5.17
C GLU A 241 0.76 -9.43 5.53
N ILE A 242 2.03 -9.06 5.75
CA ILE A 242 2.44 -7.68 5.99
C ILE A 242 2.20 -6.81 4.76
N PHE A 243 2.49 -7.32 3.57
CA PHE A 243 2.22 -6.60 2.34
C PHE A 243 0.73 -6.26 2.19
N ASP A 244 -0.14 -7.25 2.31
CA ASP A 244 -1.59 -7.08 2.11
C ASP A 244 -2.24 -6.23 3.21
N ARG A 245 -1.82 -6.42 4.46
CA ARG A 245 -2.48 -5.83 5.63
C ARG A 245 -1.89 -4.50 6.07
N ILE A 246 -0.63 -4.22 5.78
CA ILE A 246 0.04 -2.98 6.20
C ILE A 246 0.50 -2.17 4.98
N ILE A 247 1.37 -2.74 4.12
CA ILE A 247 2.03 -1.97 3.05
C ILE A 247 1.02 -1.45 2.04
N MET A 248 0.18 -2.33 1.48
CA MET A 248 -0.82 -1.95 0.48
C MET A 248 -1.78 -0.87 1.00
N PRO A 249 -2.42 -1.03 2.17
CA PRO A 249 -3.29 -0.01 2.69
C PRO A 249 -2.59 1.33 2.97
N THR A 250 -1.38 1.34 3.46
CA THR A 250 -0.66 2.58 3.82
C THR A 250 -0.03 3.27 2.62
N SER A 251 0.21 2.55 1.51
CA SER A 251 0.78 3.12 0.27
C SER A 251 -0.12 4.14 -0.43
N ASN A 252 -1.39 4.22 -0.05
CA ASN A 252 -2.28 5.31 -0.50
C ASN A 252 -2.00 6.65 0.20
N VAL A 253 -1.19 6.65 1.26
CA VAL A 253 -0.82 7.86 2.00
C VAL A 253 0.59 8.24 1.58
N PRO A 254 0.82 9.40 0.95
CA PRO A 254 2.15 9.84 0.54
C PRO A 254 3.13 9.84 1.73
N ASP A 255 4.33 9.36 1.49
CA ASP A 255 5.41 9.29 2.48
C ASP A 255 5.08 8.52 3.77
N HIS A 256 4.12 7.58 3.69
CA HIS A 256 3.81 6.75 4.85
C HIS A 256 4.99 5.81 5.16
N PRO A 257 5.52 5.79 6.41
CA PRO A 257 6.74 5.06 6.74
C PRO A 257 6.62 3.53 6.61
N LEU A 258 5.38 2.99 6.61
CA LEU A 258 5.09 1.57 6.43
C LEU A 258 4.50 1.25 5.04
N GLY A 259 4.59 2.18 4.09
CA GLY A 259 4.03 2.01 2.74
C GLY A 259 5.05 1.50 1.72
N SER A 260 4.81 1.86 0.47
CA SER A 260 5.63 1.48 -0.69
C SER A 260 7.12 1.80 -0.57
N ILE A 261 7.49 2.85 0.16
CA ILE A 261 8.90 3.20 0.41
C ILE A 261 9.58 2.12 1.29
N LEU A 262 8.88 1.59 2.30
CA LEU A 262 9.40 0.48 3.11
C LEU A 262 9.57 -0.78 2.25
N LEU A 263 8.61 -1.06 1.37
CA LEU A 263 8.71 -2.15 0.41
C LEU A 263 9.92 -1.97 -0.52
N ASP A 264 10.09 -0.78 -1.09
CA ASP A 264 11.20 -0.45 -1.99
C ASP A 264 12.55 -0.67 -1.31
N GLU A 265 12.74 -0.17 -0.10
CA GLU A 265 13.96 -0.40 0.67
C GLU A 265 14.20 -1.88 0.98
N PHE A 266 13.14 -2.63 1.30
CA PHE A 266 13.23 -4.06 1.55
C PHE A 266 13.68 -4.80 0.29
N LEU A 267 13.05 -4.53 -0.86
CA LEU A 267 13.36 -5.21 -2.12
C LEU A 267 14.72 -4.80 -2.70
N ARG A 268 15.14 -3.54 -2.52
CA ARG A 268 16.49 -3.08 -2.89
C ARG A 268 17.59 -3.64 -1.99
N GLY A 269 17.26 -4.12 -0.79
CA GLY A 269 18.20 -4.73 0.13
C GLY A 269 18.77 -6.07 -0.35
N PHE A 270 18.17 -6.70 -1.35
CA PHE A 270 18.69 -7.94 -1.95
C PHE A 270 19.78 -7.63 -2.99
N GLU A 271 20.98 -8.15 -2.79
CA GLU A 271 22.09 -7.97 -3.75
C GLU A 271 21.81 -8.60 -5.12
N LYS A 272 21.09 -9.73 -5.12
CA LYS A 272 20.79 -10.51 -6.32
C LYS A 272 19.30 -10.57 -6.58
N PRO A 273 18.84 -10.29 -7.81
CA PRO A 273 17.44 -10.42 -8.18
C PRO A 273 16.83 -11.78 -7.80
N ALA A 274 17.53 -12.88 -8.07
CA ALA A 274 17.06 -14.23 -7.76
C ALA A 274 16.75 -14.47 -6.27
N GLN A 275 17.46 -13.80 -5.35
CA GLN A 275 17.14 -13.88 -3.91
C GLN A 275 15.84 -13.12 -3.59
N ARG A 276 15.64 -11.94 -4.18
CA ARG A 276 14.44 -11.13 -4.05
C ARG A 276 13.21 -11.81 -4.64
N ASP A 277 13.39 -12.49 -5.78
CA ASP A 277 12.29 -13.11 -6.53
C ASP A 277 11.54 -14.16 -5.71
N ILE A 278 12.20 -14.87 -4.82
CA ILE A 278 11.58 -15.82 -3.87
C ILE A 278 10.52 -15.12 -3.01
N TRP A 279 10.76 -13.87 -2.64
CA TRP A 279 9.87 -13.08 -1.80
C TRP A 279 8.76 -12.39 -2.60
N TRP A 280 9.05 -12.00 -3.84
CA TRP A 280 8.22 -11.04 -4.55
C TRP A 280 7.64 -11.57 -5.87
N SER A 281 8.46 -12.09 -6.76
CA SER A 281 8.09 -12.32 -8.16
C SER A 281 7.73 -13.75 -8.47
N ILE A 282 8.27 -14.72 -7.75
CA ILE A 282 8.08 -16.14 -8.02
C ILE A 282 6.92 -16.66 -7.16
N PRO A 283 5.89 -17.26 -7.78
CA PRO A 283 4.91 -18.01 -7.03
C PRO A 283 5.64 -19.12 -6.26
N THR A 284 5.47 -19.16 -4.94
CA THR A 284 6.10 -20.19 -4.13
C THR A 284 5.42 -21.53 -4.41
N TYR A 285 6.12 -22.42 -5.09
CA TYR A 285 5.67 -23.79 -5.25
C TYR A 285 6.05 -24.58 -4.00
N LEU A 286 5.09 -24.96 -3.18
CA LEU A 286 5.31 -25.99 -2.16
C LEU A 286 5.12 -27.36 -2.80
N ILE A 287 6.16 -28.17 -2.68
CA ILE A 287 6.04 -29.61 -2.92
C ILE A 287 5.38 -30.18 -1.67
N ASP A 288 4.12 -30.55 -1.75
CA ASP A 288 3.51 -31.39 -0.73
C ASP A 288 4.16 -32.78 -0.84
N SER A 289 4.88 -33.16 0.22
CA SER A 289 5.63 -34.44 0.26
C SER A 289 4.75 -35.69 0.19
N ASN A 290 3.42 -35.53 0.33
CA ASN A 290 2.47 -36.65 0.33
C ASN A 290 1.62 -36.76 -0.95
N ASP A 291 1.49 -35.65 -1.71
CA ASP A 291 0.75 -35.65 -2.97
C ASP A 291 1.64 -35.05 -4.06
N SER A 292 1.78 -35.73 -5.17
CA SER A 292 2.56 -35.29 -6.33
C SER A 292 2.00 -34.01 -7.01
N TYR A 293 1.22 -33.19 -6.30
CA TYR A 293 0.64 -31.96 -6.77
C TYR A 293 1.41 -30.75 -6.27
N TRP A 294 1.86 -29.95 -7.22
CA TRP A 294 2.41 -28.62 -6.98
C TRP A 294 1.28 -27.68 -6.52
N ARG A 295 1.30 -27.24 -5.29
CA ARG A 295 0.46 -26.10 -4.87
C ARG A 295 1.19 -24.82 -5.25
N CYS A 296 0.66 -24.13 -6.25
CA CYS A 296 1.07 -22.77 -6.54
C CYS A 296 0.45 -21.85 -5.47
N TYR A 297 1.28 -21.25 -4.61
CA TYR A 297 0.81 -20.11 -3.84
C TYR A 297 0.62 -18.95 -4.82
N THR A 298 -0.52 -18.30 -4.71
CA THR A 298 -0.85 -17.16 -5.56
C THR A 298 0.24 -16.10 -5.44
N GLU A 299 0.68 -15.59 -6.57
CA GLU A 299 1.48 -14.38 -6.61
C GLU A 299 0.80 -13.27 -5.80
N ILE A 300 1.61 -12.32 -5.30
CA ILE A 300 1.08 -11.10 -4.68
C ILE A 300 0.10 -10.44 -5.64
N ASP A 301 -1.17 -10.36 -5.25
CA ASP A 301 -2.23 -9.81 -6.09
C ASP A 301 -2.22 -8.29 -6.06
N THR A 302 -1.92 -7.69 -7.19
CA THR A 302 -2.00 -6.24 -7.42
C THR A 302 -3.07 -5.85 -8.43
N SER A 303 -3.92 -6.79 -8.86
CA SER A 303 -4.98 -6.56 -9.84
C SER A 303 -5.98 -5.50 -9.38
N ASN A 304 -6.22 -5.41 -8.07
CA ASN A 304 -7.12 -4.44 -7.46
C ASN A 304 -6.57 -3.01 -7.37
N ILE A 305 -5.28 -2.79 -7.66
CA ILE A 305 -4.70 -1.44 -7.64
C ILE A 305 -5.31 -0.62 -8.77
N LYS A 306 -5.94 0.48 -8.38
CA LYS A 306 -6.44 1.51 -9.29
C LYS A 306 -5.72 2.81 -8.99
N LEU A 307 -5.00 3.32 -9.99
CA LEU A 307 -4.32 4.59 -9.87
C LEU A 307 -5.30 5.75 -10.11
N SER A 308 -5.17 6.78 -9.32
CA SER A 308 -5.89 8.05 -9.47
C SER A 308 -4.92 9.17 -9.87
N ASN A 309 -5.44 10.28 -10.41
CA ASN A 309 -4.60 11.42 -10.75
C ASN A 309 -3.93 12.07 -9.53
N ASP A 310 -4.39 11.75 -8.33
CA ASP A 310 -3.86 12.30 -7.08
C ASP A 310 -2.77 11.41 -6.45
N ASP A 311 -2.47 10.25 -7.05
CA ASP A 311 -1.47 9.32 -6.49
C ASP A 311 -0.06 9.89 -6.67
N ASN A 312 0.72 9.81 -5.59
CA ASN A 312 2.13 10.15 -5.61
C ASN A 312 2.93 9.00 -6.24
N TYR A 313 3.99 9.33 -7.01
CA TYR A 313 4.82 8.34 -7.69
C TYR A 313 5.52 7.35 -6.72
N LEU A 314 5.79 7.76 -5.48
CA LEU A 314 6.32 6.90 -4.42
C LEU A 314 5.23 6.12 -3.65
N GLY A 315 3.98 6.13 -4.12
CA GLY A 315 2.87 5.39 -3.56
C GLY A 315 2.57 4.09 -4.32
N LEU A 316 1.30 3.91 -4.68
CA LEU A 316 0.84 2.75 -5.46
C LEU A 316 1.56 2.57 -6.81
N PRO A 317 1.94 3.66 -7.55
CA PRO A 317 2.71 3.49 -8.78
C PRO A 317 4.04 2.76 -8.57
N LEU A 318 4.76 3.00 -7.47
CA LEU A 318 6.01 2.31 -7.14
C LEU A 318 5.78 0.80 -6.90
N ILE A 319 4.66 0.42 -6.28
CA ILE A 319 4.30 -1.01 -6.14
C ILE A 319 4.12 -1.65 -7.52
N LEU A 320 3.42 -0.97 -8.45
CA LEU A 320 3.24 -1.48 -9.81
C LEU A 320 4.57 -1.60 -10.56
N VAL A 321 5.53 -0.69 -10.33
CA VAL A 321 6.88 -0.84 -10.89
C VAL A 321 7.56 -2.11 -10.37
N TRP A 322 7.52 -2.37 -9.08
CA TRP A 322 8.07 -3.61 -8.55
C TRP A 322 7.40 -4.87 -9.12
N ARG A 323 6.11 -4.81 -9.47
CA ARG A 323 5.40 -5.92 -10.14
C ARG A 323 5.86 -6.17 -11.59
N LEU A 324 6.60 -5.27 -12.20
CA LEU A 324 7.24 -5.48 -13.51
C LEU A 324 8.34 -6.56 -13.46
N SER A 325 8.81 -6.96 -12.27
CA SER A 325 9.70 -8.11 -12.13
C SER A 325 8.97 -9.47 -12.19
N SER A 326 7.63 -9.49 -12.29
CA SER A 326 6.87 -10.74 -12.38
C SER A 326 7.32 -11.59 -13.56
N VAL A 327 7.39 -12.89 -13.37
CA VAL A 327 7.65 -13.86 -14.44
C VAL A 327 6.46 -13.97 -15.39
N ASP A 328 5.25 -13.60 -14.92
CA ASP A 328 4.03 -13.61 -15.75
C ASP A 328 3.95 -12.35 -16.63
N ASN A 329 3.95 -12.55 -17.93
CA ASN A 329 3.86 -11.47 -18.91
C ASN A 329 2.52 -10.72 -18.86
N ASP A 330 1.43 -11.39 -18.50
CA ASP A 330 0.11 -10.75 -18.42
C ASP A 330 0.06 -9.79 -17.23
N VAL A 331 0.66 -10.15 -16.09
CA VAL A 331 0.82 -9.27 -14.93
C VAL A 331 1.67 -8.05 -15.31
N ARG A 332 2.82 -8.23 -15.95
CA ARG A 332 3.66 -7.10 -16.41
C ARG A 332 2.92 -6.19 -17.38
N LYS A 333 2.20 -6.78 -18.33
CA LYS A 333 1.39 -6.04 -19.30
C LYS A 333 0.32 -5.19 -18.62
N GLU A 334 -0.38 -5.75 -17.65
CA GLU A 334 -1.40 -5.03 -16.89
C GLU A 334 -0.78 -3.86 -16.10
N CYS A 335 0.35 -4.09 -15.43
CA CYS A 335 1.08 -3.04 -14.73
C CYS A 335 1.53 -1.91 -15.67
N ARG A 336 2.11 -2.24 -16.85
CA ARG A 336 2.49 -1.24 -17.87
C ARG A 336 1.28 -0.43 -18.33
N LEU A 337 0.13 -1.07 -18.57
CA LEU A 337 -1.08 -0.36 -18.99
C LEU A 337 -1.55 0.63 -17.90
N LYS A 338 -1.66 0.18 -16.65
CA LYS A 338 -2.06 1.04 -15.53
C LYS A 338 -1.10 2.22 -15.34
N LEU A 339 0.21 1.96 -15.40
CA LEU A 339 1.24 3.00 -15.32
C LEU A 339 1.18 3.98 -16.50
N THR A 340 0.90 3.50 -17.72
CA THR A 340 0.77 4.35 -18.90
C THR A 340 -0.47 5.24 -18.80
N GLU A 341 -1.62 4.68 -18.46
CA GLU A 341 -2.87 5.43 -18.29
C GLU A 341 -2.74 6.53 -17.23
N TRP A 342 -2.12 6.20 -16.11
CA TRP A 342 -1.83 7.18 -15.06
C TRP A 342 -0.80 8.22 -15.50
N GLY A 343 0.29 7.80 -16.12
CA GLY A 343 1.39 8.65 -16.53
C GLY A 343 1.05 9.65 -17.66
N ILE A 344 0.09 9.32 -18.55
CA ILE A 344 -0.41 10.25 -19.56
C ILE A 344 -1.00 11.51 -18.91
N ASN A 345 -1.67 11.38 -17.77
CA ASN A 345 -2.25 12.49 -17.02
C ASN A 345 -1.28 13.09 -16.00
N ASN A 346 -0.24 12.35 -15.60
CA ASN A 346 0.72 12.67 -14.55
C ASN A 346 2.16 12.54 -15.03
N SER A 347 2.49 13.08 -16.20
CA SER A 347 3.79 12.89 -16.86
C SER A 347 4.98 13.30 -15.99
N GLU A 348 4.86 14.38 -15.20
CA GLU A 348 5.89 14.78 -14.24
C GLU A 348 6.15 13.69 -13.21
N GLN A 349 5.08 13.18 -12.59
CA GLN A 349 5.18 12.16 -11.56
C GLN A 349 5.74 10.85 -12.12
N PHE A 350 5.32 10.46 -13.33
CA PHE A 350 5.86 9.26 -13.96
C PHE A 350 7.34 9.39 -14.34
N PHE A 351 7.76 10.53 -14.86
CA PHE A 351 9.17 10.73 -15.21
C PHE A 351 10.07 10.76 -13.96
N ASN A 352 9.57 11.31 -12.85
CA ASN A 352 10.25 11.20 -11.55
C ASN A 352 10.32 9.73 -11.07
N LEU A 353 9.25 8.95 -11.24
CA LEU A 353 9.24 7.51 -10.93
C LEU A 353 10.26 6.77 -11.81
N CYS A 354 10.30 7.06 -13.11
CA CYS A 354 11.24 6.45 -14.06
C CYS A 354 12.70 6.67 -13.62
N THR A 355 13.07 7.91 -13.32
CA THR A 355 14.42 8.22 -12.87
C THR A 355 14.75 7.64 -11.48
N TYR A 356 13.76 7.60 -10.57
CA TYR A 356 13.90 6.99 -9.27
C TYR A 356 14.15 5.46 -9.35
N CYS A 357 13.53 4.80 -10.33
CA CYS A 357 13.63 3.34 -10.50
C CYS A 357 14.80 2.89 -11.39
N ALA A 358 15.49 3.83 -12.04
CA ALA A 358 16.54 3.52 -13.01
C ALA A 358 17.78 2.81 -12.42
N ASP A 359 17.93 2.78 -11.10
CA ASP A 359 19.01 2.10 -10.39
C ASP A 359 18.59 0.77 -9.73
N ILE A 360 17.36 0.33 -9.95
CA ILE A 360 16.92 -0.99 -9.49
C ILE A 360 17.78 -2.06 -10.20
N ASN A 361 18.27 -3.03 -9.46
CA ASN A 361 19.06 -4.15 -9.99
C ASN A 361 18.19 -5.21 -10.67
N ASP A 362 17.38 -4.79 -11.64
CA ASP A 362 16.48 -5.66 -12.40
C ASP A 362 16.28 -5.11 -13.81
N GLU A 363 16.87 -5.79 -14.79
CA GLU A 363 16.82 -5.39 -16.19
C GLU A 363 15.39 -5.32 -16.74
N GLN A 364 14.50 -6.23 -16.32
CA GLN A 364 13.12 -6.25 -16.80
C GLN A 364 12.34 -5.04 -16.28
N ILE A 365 12.53 -4.66 -15.03
CA ILE A 365 11.89 -3.46 -14.47
C ILE A 365 12.37 -2.22 -15.23
N ILE A 366 13.68 -2.08 -15.43
CA ILE A 366 14.25 -0.91 -16.11
C ILE A 366 13.71 -0.82 -17.54
N GLU A 367 13.71 -1.93 -18.27
CA GLU A 367 13.20 -2.00 -19.64
C GLU A 367 11.73 -1.59 -19.70
N ASP A 368 10.88 -2.17 -18.87
CA ASP A 368 9.44 -1.89 -18.86
C ASP A 368 9.13 -0.44 -18.44
N VAL A 369 9.85 0.11 -17.46
CA VAL A 369 9.66 1.50 -17.02
C VAL A 369 10.05 2.48 -18.12
N PHE A 370 11.18 2.28 -18.81
CA PHE A 370 11.56 3.14 -19.95
C PHE A 370 10.65 2.95 -21.15
N SER A 371 10.09 1.76 -21.37
CA SER A 371 9.07 1.51 -22.38
C SER A 371 7.82 2.36 -22.14
N VAL A 372 7.33 2.38 -20.89
CA VAL A 372 6.19 3.23 -20.49
C VAL A 372 6.53 4.72 -20.62
N ALA A 373 7.73 5.13 -20.16
CA ALA A 373 8.19 6.52 -20.31
C ALA A 373 8.19 6.96 -21.76
N TYR A 374 8.68 6.12 -22.68
CA TYR A 374 8.65 6.38 -24.11
C TYR A 374 7.22 6.50 -24.64
N GLY A 375 6.33 5.58 -24.26
CA GLY A 375 4.90 5.64 -24.63
C GLY A 375 4.25 6.95 -24.18
N ILE A 376 4.52 7.41 -22.96
CA ILE A 376 4.02 8.69 -22.42
C ILE A 376 4.63 9.87 -23.20
N ALA A 377 5.95 9.84 -23.48
CA ALA A 377 6.63 10.92 -24.23
C ALA A 377 6.08 11.12 -25.64
N LEU A 378 5.56 10.06 -26.30
CA LEU A 378 4.87 10.14 -27.57
C LEU A 378 3.52 10.85 -27.48
N GLY A 379 2.94 10.98 -26.29
CA GLY A 379 1.66 11.61 -26.06
C GLY A 379 1.67 13.12 -26.36
N GLN A 380 0.51 13.63 -26.79
CA GLN A 380 0.37 15.06 -27.13
C GLN A 380 0.33 15.98 -25.89
N ASN A 381 -0.03 15.44 -24.71
CA ASN A 381 -0.30 16.23 -23.51
C ASN A 381 0.92 16.43 -22.60
N VAL A 382 2.07 15.85 -22.96
CA VAL A 382 3.30 15.99 -22.14
C VAL A 382 3.82 17.42 -22.24
N GLN A 383 3.97 18.09 -21.11
CA GLN A 383 4.54 19.43 -21.03
C GLN A 383 6.03 19.40 -21.38
N ASP A 384 6.45 20.36 -22.18
CA ASP A 384 7.81 20.45 -22.70
C ASP A 384 8.88 20.42 -21.61
N LYS A 385 8.65 21.12 -20.50
CA LYS A 385 9.58 21.19 -19.37
C LYS A 385 9.90 19.80 -18.76
N TYR A 386 8.92 18.90 -18.69
CA TYR A 386 9.12 17.56 -18.13
C TYR A 386 9.86 16.65 -19.13
N LEU A 387 9.54 16.80 -20.41
CA LEU A 387 10.24 16.09 -21.46
C LEU A 387 11.71 16.52 -21.56
N ILE A 388 12.00 17.82 -21.41
CA ILE A 388 13.36 18.35 -21.34
C ILE A 388 14.09 17.75 -20.14
N SER A 389 13.51 17.82 -18.94
CA SER A 389 14.13 17.31 -17.73
C SER A 389 14.46 15.81 -17.83
N LEU A 390 13.56 14.99 -18.40
CA LEU A 390 13.83 13.57 -18.62
C LEU A 390 14.93 13.37 -19.67
N SER A 391 14.93 14.16 -20.75
CA SER A 391 15.97 14.11 -21.78
C SER A 391 17.35 14.48 -21.24
N ASP A 392 17.44 15.51 -20.40
CA ASP A 392 18.69 15.89 -19.72
C ASP A 392 19.20 14.73 -18.85
N TRP A 393 18.30 14.15 -18.04
CA TRP A 393 18.65 13.01 -17.19
C TRP A 393 19.14 11.81 -18.04
N ILE A 394 18.50 11.52 -19.16
CA ILE A 394 18.89 10.44 -20.08
C ILE A 394 20.27 10.72 -20.67
N MET A 395 20.55 11.94 -21.10
CA MET A 395 21.85 12.30 -21.65
C MET A 395 22.97 12.15 -20.62
N ASP A 396 22.71 12.59 -19.39
CA ASP A 396 23.71 12.57 -18.31
C ASP A 396 23.94 11.16 -17.72
N ASN A 397 22.92 10.30 -17.70
CA ASN A 397 22.97 9.02 -17.01
C ASN A 397 22.98 7.79 -17.94
N VAL A 398 22.45 7.88 -19.16
CA VAL A 398 22.39 6.74 -20.10
C VAL A 398 23.40 6.89 -21.24
N PHE A 399 23.55 8.10 -21.80
CA PHE A 399 24.44 8.35 -22.94
C PHE A 399 25.76 9.04 -22.56
N SER A 400 26.06 9.18 -21.28
CA SER A 400 27.41 9.48 -20.79
C SER A 400 28.32 8.27 -20.93
N ASP A 401 29.63 8.45 -20.85
CA ASP A 401 30.61 7.34 -20.93
C ASP A 401 30.34 6.26 -19.86
N GLU A 402 30.04 6.67 -18.63
CA GLU A 402 29.67 5.76 -17.53
C GLU A 402 28.30 5.13 -17.75
N GLY A 403 27.35 5.90 -18.28
CA GLY A 403 26.00 5.46 -18.59
C GLY A 403 25.95 4.38 -19.67
N LEU A 404 26.77 4.52 -20.69
CA LEU A 404 26.89 3.52 -21.76
C LEU A 404 27.44 2.19 -21.28
N VAL A 405 28.22 2.18 -20.21
CA VAL A 405 28.68 0.94 -19.55
C VAL A 405 27.58 0.39 -18.64
N ARG A 406 26.87 1.24 -17.90
CA ARG A 406 25.84 0.83 -16.95
C ARG A 406 24.57 0.31 -17.64
N TYR A 407 24.12 0.98 -18.68
CA TYR A 407 22.91 0.62 -19.43
C TYR A 407 23.29 -0.06 -20.75
N GLU A 408 23.85 -1.26 -20.68
CA GLU A 408 24.21 -2.05 -21.87
C GLU A 408 23.00 -2.59 -22.64
N ASN A 409 21.83 -2.70 -21.97
CA ASN A 409 20.60 -3.18 -22.58
C ASN A 409 20.18 -2.30 -23.77
N VAL A 410 20.21 -2.89 -24.95
CA VAL A 410 19.92 -2.21 -26.22
C VAL A 410 18.48 -1.70 -26.30
N VAL A 411 17.54 -2.38 -25.64
CA VAL A 411 16.11 -2.04 -25.63
C VAL A 411 15.89 -0.79 -24.76
N VAL A 412 16.53 -0.70 -23.61
CA VAL A 412 16.52 0.50 -22.76
C VAL A 412 17.07 1.71 -23.53
N ARG A 413 18.24 1.55 -24.21
CA ARG A 413 18.83 2.62 -25.04
C ARG A 413 17.90 3.02 -26.18
N TYR A 414 17.21 2.07 -26.80
CA TYR A 414 16.23 2.35 -27.85
C TYR A 414 15.11 3.25 -27.34
N TYR A 415 14.52 2.94 -26.19
CA TYR A 415 13.48 3.79 -25.59
C TYR A 415 14.02 5.16 -25.20
N CYS A 416 15.18 5.23 -24.57
CA CYS A 416 15.86 6.48 -24.23
C CYS A 416 16.14 7.35 -25.46
N THR A 417 16.65 6.74 -26.55
CA THR A 417 16.84 7.40 -27.84
C THR A 417 15.52 7.98 -28.35
N GLY A 418 14.43 7.19 -28.28
CA GLY A 418 13.10 7.62 -28.71
C GLY A 418 12.57 8.82 -27.94
N ILE A 419 12.78 8.85 -26.62
CA ILE A 419 12.38 9.97 -25.75
C ILE A 419 13.11 11.26 -26.14
N VAL A 420 14.45 11.21 -26.26
CA VAL A 420 15.26 12.37 -26.67
C VAL A 420 14.90 12.82 -28.10
N LYS A 421 14.71 11.91 -29.05
CA LYS A 421 14.25 12.24 -30.42
C LYS A 421 12.89 12.92 -30.42
N MET A 422 11.99 12.53 -29.52
CA MET A 422 10.70 13.21 -29.39
C MET A 422 10.86 14.64 -28.91
N ALA A 423 11.75 14.91 -27.96
CA ALA A 423 12.08 16.29 -27.54
C ALA A 423 12.68 17.11 -28.66
N ILE A 424 13.57 16.53 -29.47
CA ILE A 424 14.13 17.19 -30.68
C ILE A 424 13.00 17.43 -31.69
N TYR A 425 12.13 16.45 -31.94
CA TYR A 425 11.00 16.61 -32.88
C TYR A 425 10.05 17.73 -32.46
N LYS A 426 9.75 17.85 -31.19
CA LYS A 426 8.98 18.97 -30.61
C LYS A 426 9.73 20.30 -30.63
N ARG A 427 10.99 20.33 -31.04
CA ARG A 427 11.88 21.52 -31.07
C ARG A 427 12.12 22.14 -29.69
N VAL A 428 12.09 21.30 -28.65
CA VAL A 428 12.35 21.72 -27.27
C VAL A 428 13.72 21.25 -26.78
N TYR A 429 14.44 20.46 -27.60
CA TYR A 429 15.77 19.96 -27.30
C TYR A 429 16.70 20.13 -28.49
N ASP A 430 18.03 20.18 -28.22
CA ASP A 430 19.04 20.47 -29.22
C ASP A 430 19.23 19.29 -30.18
N ILE A 431 19.24 19.56 -31.49
CA ILE A 431 19.47 18.54 -32.52
C ILE A 431 20.92 18.04 -32.53
N ASP A 432 21.89 18.84 -32.06
CA ASP A 432 23.30 18.47 -32.09
C ASP A 432 23.65 17.27 -31.23
N VAL A 433 22.77 16.89 -30.29
CA VAL A 433 22.90 15.67 -29.46
C VAL A 433 22.56 14.39 -30.22
N GLU A 434 21.91 14.46 -31.39
CA GLU A 434 21.42 13.26 -32.11
C GLU A 434 22.54 12.25 -32.38
N ASN A 435 23.75 12.71 -32.69
CA ASN A 435 24.90 11.84 -32.95
C ASN A 435 25.39 11.07 -31.69
N LYS A 436 25.06 11.53 -30.51
CA LYS A 436 25.46 10.89 -29.24
C LYS A 436 24.54 9.75 -28.83
N ILE A 437 23.29 9.78 -29.30
CA ILE A 437 22.25 8.82 -28.94
C ILE A 437 22.04 7.71 -29.97
N ILE A 438 22.82 7.70 -31.07
CA ILE A 438 22.74 6.71 -32.14
C ILE A 438 24.03 5.89 -32.17
N PRO A 439 23.94 4.53 -32.29
CA PRO A 439 25.12 3.70 -32.47
C PRO A 439 25.86 3.99 -33.82
N PRO A 440 27.18 3.76 -33.90
CA PRO A 440 28.02 3.14 -32.88
C PRO A 440 28.42 4.10 -31.77
N TYR A 441 28.30 3.62 -30.51
CA TYR A 441 28.74 4.39 -29.36
C TYR A 441 30.27 4.29 -29.16
N THR A 442 30.93 5.41 -28.88
CA THR A 442 32.36 5.44 -28.56
C THR A 442 32.58 5.31 -27.06
N TYR A 443 32.48 4.11 -26.54
CA TYR A 443 32.84 3.81 -25.16
C TYR A 443 33.74 2.58 -25.11
N GLN A 444 34.57 2.50 -24.08
CA GLN A 444 35.36 1.31 -23.81
C GLN A 444 34.46 0.26 -23.17
N ALA A 445 34.02 -0.72 -23.93
CA ALA A 445 33.34 -1.86 -23.35
C ALA A 445 34.23 -2.49 -22.29
N SER A 446 33.69 -2.75 -21.10
CA SER A 446 34.36 -3.65 -20.17
C SER A 446 34.47 -4.99 -20.89
N ILE A 447 35.66 -5.39 -21.25
CA ILE A 447 35.88 -6.74 -21.76
C ILE A 447 35.47 -7.64 -20.59
N MET A 448 34.31 -8.30 -20.72
CA MET A 448 34.02 -9.41 -19.82
C MET A 448 35.26 -10.33 -19.85
N PRO A 449 35.85 -10.67 -18.71
CA PRO A 449 36.88 -11.69 -18.69
C PRO A 449 36.28 -12.90 -19.40
N ALA A 450 37.00 -13.40 -20.40
CA ALA A 450 36.56 -14.54 -21.18
C ALA A 450 36.09 -15.62 -20.19
N CYS A 451 34.85 -16.05 -20.33
CA CYS A 451 34.18 -16.95 -19.39
C CYS A 451 34.71 -18.39 -19.46
N GLU A 452 36.05 -18.59 -19.59
CA GLU A 452 36.65 -19.93 -19.54
C GLU A 452 36.31 -20.63 -18.22
N GLU A 453 36.34 -19.90 -17.09
CA GLU A 453 36.01 -20.48 -15.80
C GLU A 453 34.50 -20.80 -15.65
N ALA A 454 33.62 -19.95 -16.18
CA ALA A 454 32.18 -20.22 -16.16
C ALA A 454 31.80 -21.36 -17.13
N PHE A 455 32.53 -21.47 -18.25
CA PHE A 455 32.34 -22.54 -19.23
C PHE A 455 32.79 -23.91 -18.67
N ASP A 456 33.89 -23.95 -17.91
CA ASP A 456 34.34 -25.16 -17.25
C ASP A 456 33.45 -25.58 -16.07
N ALA A 457 32.90 -24.63 -15.31
CA ALA A 457 31.94 -24.93 -14.26
C ALA A 457 30.62 -25.51 -14.81
N GLY A 458 30.14 -25.03 -15.96
CA GLY A 458 28.96 -25.58 -16.66
C GLY A 458 29.19 -26.99 -17.20
N ARG A 459 30.39 -27.28 -17.70
CA ARG A 459 30.76 -28.63 -18.17
C ARG A 459 30.78 -29.66 -17.04
N MET A 460 31.12 -29.27 -15.81
CA MET A 460 31.17 -30.18 -14.66
C MET A 460 29.75 -30.60 -14.19
N SER A 461 28.71 -29.83 -14.47
CA SER A 461 27.33 -30.16 -14.10
C SER A 461 26.61 -31.06 -15.12
N GLY A 462 27.16 -31.26 -16.31
CA GLY A 462 26.57 -32.11 -17.36
C GLY A 462 25.25 -31.61 -17.93
N TYR A 463 24.81 -30.41 -17.54
CA TYR A 463 23.55 -29.79 -17.98
C TYR A 463 23.72 -28.27 -18.03
N ASP A 464 23.87 -27.72 -19.21
CA ASP A 464 23.78 -26.29 -19.41
C ASP A 464 22.48 -25.94 -20.16
N PRO A 465 21.41 -25.53 -19.41
CA PRO A 465 20.13 -25.18 -20.01
C PRO A 465 20.25 -24.02 -21.01
N ILE A 466 21.15 -23.07 -20.74
CA ILE A 466 21.33 -21.88 -21.59
C ILE A 466 21.93 -22.25 -22.94
N ASP A 467 23.01 -23.04 -22.92
CA ASP A 467 23.62 -23.53 -24.17
C ASP A 467 22.63 -24.39 -24.99
N TYR A 468 21.87 -25.23 -24.31
CA TYR A 468 20.88 -26.09 -24.99
C TYR A 468 19.72 -25.29 -25.55
N ASP A 469 19.17 -24.36 -24.77
CA ASP A 469 18.03 -23.54 -25.19
C ASP A 469 18.45 -22.49 -26.22
N LEU A 470 19.60 -21.83 -26.05
CA LEU A 470 20.15 -20.91 -27.05
C LEU A 470 20.44 -21.64 -28.36
N ALA A 471 21.10 -22.77 -28.29
CA ALA A 471 21.41 -23.58 -29.49
C ALA A 471 20.12 -24.08 -30.14
N ARG A 472 19.16 -24.57 -29.40
CA ARG A 472 17.95 -25.20 -29.91
C ARG A 472 16.91 -24.21 -30.40
N TYR A 473 16.61 -23.17 -29.66
CA TYR A 473 15.48 -22.27 -29.91
C TYR A 473 15.89 -20.97 -30.61
N VAL A 474 17.07 -20.49 -30.38
CA VAL A 474 17.53 -19.23 -30.98
C VAL A 474 18.36 -19.51 -32.25
N LEU A 475 19.40 -20.31 -32.12
CA LEU A 475 20.30 -20.55 -33.27
C LEU A 475 19.68 -21.51 -34.29
N CYS A 476 18.95 -22.55 -33.86
CA CYS A 476 18.31 -23.48 -34.80
C CYS A 476 17.17 -22.83 -35.56
N ASP A 477 16.30 -22.05 -34.93
CA ASP A 477 15.17 -21.40 -35.58
C ASP A 477 15.60 -20.29 -36.54
N GLN A 478 16.69 -19.56 -36.18
CA GLN A 478 17.22 -18.48 -37.02
C GLN A 478 18.07 -18.97 -38.21
N PHE A 479 18.70 -20.15 -38.10
CA PHE A 479 19.66 -20.67 -39.05
C PHE A 479 19.21 -21.99 -39.73
N ASP A 480 17.90 -22.21 -39.86
CA ASP A 480 17.32 -23.30 -40.63
C ASP A 480 17.86 -24.69 -40.23
N CYS A 481 17.72 -25.03 -38.96
CA CYS A 481 17.94 -26.36 -38.40
C CYS A 481 19.38 -26.94 -38.49
N PHE A 482 20.40 -26.08 -38.49
CA PHE A 482 21.78 -26.55 -38.44
C PHE A 482 22.12 -27.36 -37.18
N PHE A 483 21.31 -27.28 -36.16
CA PHE A 483 21.57 -27.86 -34.83
C PHE A 483 20.65 -29.02 -34.45
N ARG A 484 19.88 -29.58 -35.40
CA ARG A 484 19.29 -30.89 -35.12
C ARG A 484 20.43 -31.93 -35.18
N PRO A 485 20.92 -32.42 -34.02
CA PRO A 485 21.78 -33.58 -34.08
C PRO A 485 20.93 -34.68 -34.69
N ASP A 486 21.23 -35.02 -35.90
CA ASP A 486 20.75 -36.28 -36.40
C ASP A 486 21.41 -37.33 -35.51
N HIS A 487 20.61 -38.03 -34.71
CA HIS A 487 21.11 -39.01 -33.73
C HIS A 487 21.94 -40.12 -34.36
N LYS A 488 22.15 -40.06 -35.65
CA LYS A 488 22.92 -41.04 -36.46
C LYS A 488 24.25 -40.53 -36.99
N THR A 489 24.50 -39.23 -37.01
CA THR A 489 25.77 -38.67 -37.46
C THR A 489 26.20 -37.54 -36.54
N ASN A 490 27.20 -37.78 -35.71
CA ASN A 490 27.83 -36.78 -34.86
C ASN A 490 28.65 -35.72 -35.62
N SER A 491 28.30 -35.39 -36.87
CA SER A 491 29.00 -34.39 -37.66
C SER A 491 28.11 -33.19 -37.95
N TYR A 492 28.50 -32.06 -37.41
CA TYR A 492 28.00 -30.77 -37.84
C TYR A 492 28.53 -30.43 -39.22
N SER A 493 27.79 -29.64 -40.03
CA SER A 493 28.36 -29.13 -41.28
C SER A 493 29.56 -28.25 -40.98
N GLU A 494 30.54 -28.21 -41.89
CA GLU A 494 31.77 -27.40 -41.77
C GLU A 494 31.46 -25.91 -41.52
N LYS A 495 30.30 -25.43 -41.97
CA LYS A 495 29.80 -24.08 -41.77
C LYS A 495 29.29 -23.85 -40.35
N THR A 496 28.68 -24.86 -39.73
CA THR A 496 28.17 -24.84 -38.36
C THR A 496 29.32 -24.89 -37.37
N GLU A 497 30.35 -25.72 -37.61
CA GLU A 497 31.56 -25.75 -36.81
C GLU A 497 32.26 -24.38 -36.80
N LYS A 498 32.32 -23.72 -37.96
CA LYS A 498 32.88 -22.40 -38.11
C LYS A 498 32.12 -21.34 -37.32
N LEU A 499 30.79 -21.37 -37.34
CA LEU A 499 29.92 -20.48 -36.56
C LEU A 499 30.04 -20.73 -35.05
N ILE A 500 30.11 -22.00 -34.63
CA ILE A 500 30.34 -22.36 -33.22
C ILE A 500 31.71 -21.88 -32.77
N ASP A 501 32.75 -22.01 -33.60
CA ASP A 501 34.07 -21.51 -33.30
C ASP A 501 34.19 -19.99 -33.30
N GLU A 502 33.43 -19.29 -34.14
CA GLU A 502 33.30 -17.81 -34.10
C GLU A 502 32.55 -17.33 -32.88
N TYR A 503 31.54 -18.06 -32.44
CA TYR A 503 30.79 -17.77 -31.22
C TYR A 503 31.60 -18.07 -29.93
N ARG A 504 32.51 -19.05 -29.98
CA ARG A 504 33.39 -19.42 -28.87
C ARG A 504 34.63 -18.55 -28.75
N ARG A 505 34.91 -17.67 -29.70
CA ARG A 505 35.95 -16.65 -29.67
C ARG A 505 35.45 -15.29 -29.21
#